data_40b6c81a48bcba5baf24a144303f68d1
#
_entry.id   40b6c81a48bcba5baf24a144303f68d1
#
_cell.length_a   1.000
_cell.length_b   1.000
_cell.length_c   1.000
_cell.angle_alpha   90.00
_cell.angle_beta   90.00
_cell.angle_gamma   90.00
#
_symmetry.space_group_name_H-M   'P 1'
#
loop_
_entity.id
_entity.type
_entity.pdbx_description
1 polymer ?
#
loop_
_entity_poly.entity_id
_entity_poly.type
_entity_poly.pdbx_seq_one_letter_code
_entity_poly.pdbx_strand_id
1 'polypeptide(L)'
;MTRSVFRRPRRGRLLLSAAALLSTLSAAADPPADAVEAQQGYPPLGTEVMVPDLESLADQAARAAAEAAAWAETRRRYREAPTGPSVDTPSRPSVPAIALRPAEPIEPPPVTPLRIMLDGYPSPRHAALLVARERRLFASHGLAVTLATPADPDVPSKLLAASRIDLAVARQPLLHLQVDRGLPLVRVATLVAMPLSALVVREDGSIETPAQLAGSRIGHADIDSRDVLLAALKRGAAIRDDEVETEALHFRLGDALREGRVDGVIGAMRHLLPRQLADEGLATRVLRIEELGIPLHDGLVLLANRDHLAPQRDAIRRLVAALEEATAWIANHPEEAWSLMANAEPGLDTAANREAWEMVRSRLSLSPAALDQGRYRRFEEYLFEAGLIQERHPVSRLAIDPGAAPR
;
A
#
# COMPACT_ATOMS: atom_id res chain seq x y z
N MET A 1 -48.46 35.50 53.98
CA MET A 1 -48.12 35.46 55.43
C MET A 1 -46.78 34.81 55.61
N THR A 2 -45.87 35.58 56.09
CA THR A 2 -44.72 35.50 56.98
C THR A 2 -43.49 34.80 56.42
N ARG A 3 -42.49 35.57 56.01
CA ARG A 3 -41.31 36.18 56.69
C ARG A 3 -40.34 35.12 57.23
N SER A 4 -39.14 35.14 56.68
CA SER A 4 -37.92 35.85 57.13
C SER A 4 -37.01 34.88 57.91
N VAL A 5 -35.69 34.82 57.81
CA VAL A 5 -34.63 35.80 58.08
C VAL A 5 -33.24 35.15 57.82
N PHE A 6 -32.42 35.84 57.09
CA PHE A 6 -31.00 36.15 57.24
C PHE A 6 -30.13 35.41 58.30
N ARG A 7 -28.93 35.00 57.88
CA ARG A 7 -27.64 35.47 58.45
C ARG A 7 -26.38 34.91 57.76
N ARG A 8 -25.58 35.78 57.14
CA ARG A 8 -24.11 35.78 57.13
C ARG A 8 -23.64 36.52 58.39
N PRO A 9 -22.41 36.40 58.94
CA PRO A 9 -21.12 36.68 58.30
C PRO A 9 -19.92 35.91 58.92
N ARG A 10 -18.76 35.90 58.46
CA ARG A 10 -17.61 36.78 58.73
C ARG A 10 -16.27 36.23 58.26
N ARG A 11 -15.53 37.14 57.76
CA ARG A 11 -14.14 37.11 57.31
C ARG A 11 -13.16 36.72 58.44
N GLY A 12 -12.06 36.05 58.06
CA GLY A 12 -10.82 35.92 58.81
C GLY A 12 -9.64 35.81 57.86
N ARG A 13 -8.91 36.90 57.73
CA ARG A 13 -7.56 36.97 57.12
C ARG A 13 -6.56 36.57 58.21
N LEU A 14 -5.44 35.93 57.78
CA LEU A 14 -4.08 36.11 58.34
C LEU A 14 -3.15 35.14 57.58
N LEU A 15 -2.28 35.66 56.72
CA LEU A 15 -0.88 36.04 56.85
C LEU A 15 0.17 34.91 56.86
N LEU A 16 0.93 34.90 55.76
CA LEU A 16 2.38 34.70 55.59
C LEU A 16 3.14 33.77 56.53
N SER A 17 3.80 32.78 55.94
CA SER A 17 5.24 32.61 56.19
C SER A 17 5.91 31.88 55.05
N ALA A 18 6.93 32.48 54.44
CA ALA A 18 7.87 31.90 53.54
C ALA A 18 8.91 31.09 54.33
N ALA A 19 9.23 29.90 53.87
CA ALA A 19 10.48 29.24 54.20
C ALA A 19 10.98 28.42 53.00
N ALA A 20 12.09 28.89 52.46
CA ALA A 20 12.89 28.14 51.50
C ALA A 20 13.57 26.96 52.19
N LEU A 21 13.64 25.80 51.54
CA LEU A 21 14.64 24.80 51.80
C LEU A 21 14.95 23.98 50.55
N LEU A 22 16.20 24.02 50.25
CA LEU A 22 17.08 23.36 49.30
C LEU A 22 16.72 21.90 48.92
N SER A 23 16.87 21.68 47.59
CA SER A 23 17.62 20.57 46.96
C SER A 23 17.70 19.20 47.65
N THR A 24 17.02 18.20 47.05
CA THR A 24 17.62 16.89 46.88
C THR A 24 17.34 16.40 45.46
N LEU A 25 18.43 16.29 44.65
CA LEU A 25 18.47 15.46 43.46
C LEU A 25 18.12 14.03 43.91
N SER A 26 17.00 13.51 43.48
CA SER A 26 16.76 12.09 43.47
C SER A 26 16.91 11.60 42.03
N ALA A 27 17.99 10.87 41.80
CA ALA A 27 18.23 10.16 40.58
C ALA A 27 17.07 9.15 40.41
N ALA A 28 16.21 9.37 39.41
CA ALA A 28 15.30 8.36 38.94
C ALA A 28 16.16 7.32 38.22
N ALA A 29 16.19 6.12 38.76
CA ALA A 29 16.80 4.95 38.16
C ALA A 29 16.03 4.65 36.85
N ASP A 30 16.78 4.43 35.77
CA ASP A 30 16.26 3.86 34.55
C ASP A 30 15.53 2.55 34.84
N PRO A 31 14.35 2.30 34.26
CA PRO A 31 13.73 0.99 34.32
C PRO A 31 14.60 -0.03 33.57
N PRO A 32 14.62 -1.30 34.03
CA PRO A 32 15.43 -2.34 33.41
C PRO A 32 15.03 -2.56 31.95
N ALA A 33 16.02 -2.82 31.10
CA ALA A 33 15.94 -2.97 29.64
C ALA A 33 15.18 -4.23 29.14
N ASP A 34 14.43 -4.93 29.99
CA ASP A 34 13.85 -6.24 29.69
C ASP A 34 12.31 -6.22 29.50
N ALA A 35 11.70 -5.08 29.19
CA ALA A 35 10.26 -4.97 28.96
C ALA A 35 9.91 -4.54 27.50
N VAL A 36 10.72 -4.95 26.50
CA VAL A 36 10.44 -4.72 25.07
C VAL A 36 10.42 -6.06 24.35
N GLU A 37 9.64 -7.01 24.85
CA GLU A 37 9.23 -8.20 24.09
C GLU A 37 7.73 -8.35 24.23
N ALA A 38 7.05 -7.99 23.17
CA ALA A 38 5.73 -8.43 22.67
C ALA A 38 4.89 -7.27 22.10
N GLN A 39 5.38 -6.59 21.09
CA GLN A 39 4.52 -5.85 20.16
C GLN A 39 4.96 -6.16 18.74
N GLN A 40 4.64 -7.36 18.27
CA GLN A 40 4.64 -7.71 16.84
C GLN A 40 3.32 -7.27 16.19
N GLY A 41 2.94 -6.03 16.42
CA GLY A 41 2.00 -5.31 15.59
C GLY A 41 2.72 -4.05 15.14
N TYR A 42 2.63 -3.69 13.89
CA TYR A 42 3.25 -2.55 13.19
C TYR A 42 4.08 -1.60 14.06
N PRO A 43 5.32 -1.28 13.68
CA PRO A 43 6.18 -0.41 14.48
C PRO A 43 5.45 0.90 14.81
N PRO A 44 5.62 1.47 16.01
CA PRO A 44 5.01 2.73 16.37
C PRO A 44 5.42 3.79 15.34
N LEU A 45 4.44 4.47 14.75
CA LEU A 45 4.66 5.60 13.86
C LEU A 45 5.32 6.71 14.68
N GLY A 46 6.64 6.81 14.56
CA GLY A 46 7.33 8.05 14.91
C GLY A 46 6.71 9.17 14.05
N THR A 47 6.48 10.32 14.65
CA THR A 47 5.96 11.53 14.01
C THR A 47 6.95 12.15 13.01
N GLU A 48 7.99 11.45 12.63
CA GLU A 48 8.86 11.84 11.54
C GLU A 48 8.22 11.41 10.22
N VAL A 49 7.80 12.40 9.47
CA VAL A 49 7.53 12.28 8.03
C VAL A 49 8.80 11.69 7.42
N MET A 50 8.81 10.40 7.09
CA MET A 50 9.88 9.83 6.29
C MET A 50 9.80 10.46 4.90
N VAL A 51 10.43 11.61 4.76
CA VAL A 51 10.93 12.04 3.47
C VAL A 51 11.97 10.98 3.10
N PRO A 52 11.86 10.31 1.93
CA PRO A 52 12.91 9.39 1.49
C PRO A 52 14.23 10.14 1.60
N ASP A 53 15.16 9.58 2.37
CA ASP A 53 16.45 10.18 2.55
C ASP A 53 17.14 10.26 1.19
N LEU A 54 17.20 11.47 0.64
CA LEU A 54 17.82 11.74 -0.65
C LEU A 54 19.32 11.42 -0.61
N GLU A 55 19.96 11.44 0.59
CA GLU A 55 21.33 10.99 0.79
C GLU A 55 21.45 9.48 0.64
N SER A 56 20.51 8.69 1.16
CA SER A 56 20.47 7.23 0.96
C SER A 56 20.31 6.84 -0.51
N LEU A 57 19.54 7.57 -1.29
CA LEU A 57 19.40 7.35 -2.74
C LEU A 57 20.67 7.78 -3.49
N ALA A 58 21.34 8.83 -3.05
CA ALA A 58 22.62 9.28 -3.60
C ALA A 58 23.73 8.26 -3.31
N ASP A 59 23.76 7.67 -2.11
CA ASP A 59 24.70 6.62 -1.73
C ASP A 59 24.49 5.33 -2.52
N GLN A 60 23.24 4.95 -2.77
CA GLN A 60 22.93 3.78 -3.61
C GLN A 60 23.35 4.01 -5.08
N ALA A 61 23.14 5.21 -5.60
CA ALA A 61 23.59 5.60 -6.93
C ALA A 61 25.13 5.63 -7.01
N ALA A 62 25.81 6.11 -5.97
CA ALA A 62 27.26 6.14 -5.89
C ALA A 62 27.85 4.71 -5.84
N ARG A 63 27.25 3.79 -5.09
CA ARG A 63 27.66 2.38 -5.06
C ARG A 63 27.48 1.69 -6.40
N ALA A 64 26.35 1.90 -7.07
CA ALA A 64 26.12 1.36 -8.41
C ALA A 64 27.11 1.91 -9.46
N ALA A 65 27.48 3.19 -9.34
CA ALA A 65 28.50 3.80 -10.19
C ALA A 65 29.90 3.25 -9.90
N ALA A 66 30.24 2.99 -8.65
CA ALA A 66 31.51 2.38 -8.25
C ALA A 66 31.65 0.93 -8.73
N GLU A 67 30.57 0.14 -8.68
CA GLU A 67 30.53 -1.23 -9.23
C GLU A 67 30.69 -1.21 -10.76
N ALA A 68 30.02 -0.30 -11.45
CA ALA A 68 30.16 -0.15 -12.90
C ALA A 68 31.61 0.23 -13.29
N ALA A 69 32.27 1.10 -12.51
CA ALA A 69 33.66 1.48 -12.71
C ALA A 69 34.62 0.30 -12.47
N ALA A 70 34.41 -0.52 -11.44
CA ALA A 70 35.19 -1.72 -11.16
C ALA A 70 35.09 -2.77 -12.29
N TRP A 71 33.90 -2.92 -12.88
CA TRP A 71 33.68 -3.77 -14.05
C TRP A 71 34.39 -3.24 -15.32
N ALA A 72 34.43 -1.92 -15.48
CA ALA A 72 35.14 -1.29 -16.60
C ALA A 72 36.67 -1.51 -16.49
N GLU A 73 37.25 -1.42 -15.26
CA GLU A 73 38.64 -1.68 -14.98
C GLU A 73 39.02 -3.16 -15.23
N THR A 74 38.15 -4.08 -14.80
CA THR A 74 38.36 -5.53 -15.03
C THR A 74 38.38 -5.85 -16.53
N ARG A 75 37.48 -5.18 -17.30
CA ARG A 75 37.40 -5.33 -18.75
C ARG A 75 38.66 -4.77 -19.46
N ARG A 76 39.24 -3.70 -18.92
CA ARG A 76 40.49 -3.11 -19.42
C ARG A 76 41.66 -4.04 -19.24
N ARG A 77 41.81 -4.68 -18.08
CA ARG A 77 42.86 -5.67 -17.79
C ARG A 77 42.77 -6.92 -18.66
N TYR A 78 41.58 -7.37 -19.05
CA TYR A 78 41.39 -8.47 -20.00
C TYR A 78 41.77 -8.09 -21.45
N ARG A 79 41.78 -6.81 -21.79
CA ARG A 79 42.16 -6.32 -23.12
C ARG A 79 43.67 -6.11 -23.29
N GLU A 80 44.42 -6.02 -22.20
CA GLU A 80 45.85 -5.76 -22.16
C GLU A 80 46.70 -7.02 -21.87
N ALA A 81 46.11 -8.22 -21.93
CA ALA A 81 46.86 -9.46 -21.78
C ALA A 81 47.80 -9.67 -22.99
N PRO A 82 49.10 -9.89 -22.79
CA PRO A 82 50.06 -10.03 -23.90
C PRO A 82 49.75 -11.27 -24.70
N THR A 83 49.65 -11.10 -26.02
CA THR A 83 49.61 -12.18 -27.01
C THR A 83 50.96 -12.91 -26.99
N GLY A 84 50.94 -14.23 -26.73
CA GLY A 84 52.14 -15.11 -26.75
C GLY A 84 52.78 -15.19 -28.15
N PRO A 85 53.99 -15.79 -28.25
CA PRO A 85 54.82 -15.72 -29.44
C PRO A 85 54.21 -16.39 -30.66
N SER A 86 54.36 -15.70 -31.79
CA SER A 86 53.94 -16.15 -33.13
C SER A 86 54.79 -17.37 -33.60
N VAL A 87 54.11 -18.43 -33.98
CA VAL A 87 54.70 -19.55 -34.69
C VAL A 87 54.53 -19.29 -36.21
N ASP A 88 55.63 -19.24 -36.93
CA ASP A 88 55.66 -19.08 -38.40
C ASP A 88 54.99 -20.31 -39.07
N THR A 89 53.95 -20.09 -39.83
CA THR A 89 53.29 -21.08 -40.70
C THR A 89 53.26 -20.55 -42.12
N PRO A 90 53.57 -21.38 -43.15
CA PRO A 90 53.78 -20.93 -44.49
C PRO A 90 52.51 -20.46 -45.18
N SER A 91 52.69 -19.43 -46.03
CA SER A 91 51.70 -18.68 -46.76
C SER A 91 50.73 -19.53 -47.58
N ARG A 92 49.43 -19.47 -47.25
CA ARG A 92 48.32 -19.87 -48.14
C ARG A 92 47.84 -18.62 -48.90
N PRO A 93 47.29 -18.79 -50.14
CA PRO A 93 46.85 -17.64 -50.98
C PRO A 93 45.74 -16.88 -50.27
N SER A 94 45.88 -15.58 -50.25
CA SER A 94 44.94 -14.64 -49.64
C SER A 94 43.61 -14.63 -50.39
N VAL A 95 42.57 -15.16 -49.75
CA VAL A 95 41.18 -14.78 -50.05
C VAL A 95 40.99 -13.38 -49.46
N PRO A 96 40.28 -12.44 -50.15
CA PRO A 96 40.07 -11.12 -49.60
C PRO A 96 39.33 -11.28 -48.25
N ALA A 97 39.99 -10.91 -47.19
CA ALA A 97 39.40 -10.85 -45.85
C ALA A 97 38.32 -9.73 -45.94
N ILE A 98 37.08 -10.16 -45.99
CA ILE A 98 35.97 -9.24 -45.59
C ILE A 98 36.29 -8.97 -44.11
N ALA A 99 36.75 -7.76 -43.82
CA ALA A 99 36.93 -7.31 -42.45
C ALA A 99 35.55 -7.29 -41.83
N LEU A 100 35.19 -8.41 -41.19
CA LEU A 100 34.07 -8.42 -40.25
C LEU A 100 34.48 -7.45 -39.14
N ARG A 101 33.91 -6.24 -39.16
CA ARG A 101 33.96 -5.38 -38.01
C ARG A 101 33.58 -6.25 -36.81
N PRO A 102 34.37 -6.25 -35.73
CA PRO A 102 33.91 -6.89 -34.49
C PRO A 102 32.50 -6.36 -34.21
N ALA A 103 31.56 -7.29 -33.99
CA ALA A 103 30.23 -6.88 -33.60
C ALA A 103 30.37 -5.92 -32.40
N GLU A 104 29.81 -4.74 -32.53
CA GLU A 104 29.75 -3.79 -31.41
C GLU A 104 29.18 -4.55 -30.22
N PRO A 105 29.76 -4.41 -29.02
CA PRO A 105 29.21 -5.05 -27.83
C PRO A 105 27.74 -4.68 -27.77
N ILE A 106 26.87 -5.66 -27.71
CA ILE A 106 25.43 -5.45 -27.52
C ILE A 106 25.32 -4.77 -26.15
N GLU A 107 25.06 -3.47 -26.16
CA GLU A 107 24.73 -2.76 -24.92
C GLU A 107 23.47 -3.42 -24.34
N PRO A 108 23.47 -3.78 -23.04
CA PRO A 108 22.26 -4.27 -22.43
C PRO A 108 21.14 -3.23 -22.63
N PRO A 109 19.93 -3.66 -22.96
CA PRO A 109 18.83 -2.71 -23.19
C PRO A 109 18.69 -1.79 -21.98
N PRO A 110 18.41 -0.50 -22.20
CA PRO A 110 18.31 0.47 -21.12
C PRO A 110 17.23 0.04 -20.13
N VAL A 111 17.61 -0.05 -18.85
CA VAL A 111 16.69 -0.41 -17.76
C VAL A 111 15.85 0.80 -17.42
N THR A 112 14.52 0.66 -17.41
CA THR A 112 13.58 1.75 -17.11
C THR A 112 13.27 1.76 -15.61
N PRO A 113 13.58 2.82 -14.85
CA PRO A 113 13.22 2.92 -13.46
C PRO A 113 11.71 3.19 -13.29
N LEU A 114 11.08 2.55 -12.29
CA LEU A 114 9.70 2.78 -11.89
C LEU A 114 9.59 2.80 -10.37
N ARG A 115 8.98 3.84 -9.83
CA ARG A 115 8.67 3.98 -8.40
C ARG A 115 7.20 3.65 -8.17
N ILE A 116 6.94 2.59 -7.43
CA ILE A 116 5.58 2.14 -7.08
C ILE A 116 5.40 2.34 -5.59
N MET A 117 4.38 3.09 -5.19
CA MET A 117 4.00 3.21 -3.79
C MET A 117 2.85 2.26 -3.48
N LEU A 118 3.01 1.47 -2.42
CA LEU A 118 1.97 0.60 -1.90
C LEU A 118 0.85 1.42 -1.23
N ASP A 119 -0.28 0.80 -0.94
CA ASP A 119 -1.39 1.42 -0.19
C ASP A 119 -1.28 1.22 1.33
N GLY A 120 -0.18 0.62 1.78
CA GLY A 120 0.13 0.34 3.18
C GLY A 120 1.36 -0.55 3.31
N TYR A 121 1.52 -1.15 4.47
CA TYR A 121 2.61 -2.08 4.72
C TYR A 121 2.53 -3.32 3.82
N PRO A 122 3.69 -3.94 3.47
CA PRO A 122 3.72 -5.22 2.78
C PRO A 122 2.81 -6.24 3.46
N SER A 123 1.97 -6.91 2.67
CA SER A 123 0.99 -7.88 3.16
C SER A 123 0.65 -8.88 2.05
N PRO A 124 -0.03 -9.99 2.31
CA PRO A 124 -0.35 -11.00 1.31
C PRO A 124 -1.03 -10.46 0.04
N ARG A 125 -1.77 -9.35 0.13
CA ARG A 125 -2.42 -8.72 -1.04
C ARG A 125 -1.44 -8.12 -2.05
N HIS A 126 -0.20 -7.87 -1.65
CA HIS A 126 0.86 -7.35 -2.52
C HIS A 126 1.71 -8.46 -3.16
N ALA A 127 1.30 -9.73 -3.02
CA ALA A 127 2.10 -10.89 -3.42
C ALA A 127 2.62 -10.81 -4.86
N ALA A 128 1.82 -10.37 -5.83
CA ALA A 128 2.25 -10.24 -7.21
C ALA A 128 3.47 -9.31 -7.36
N LEU A 129 3.47 -8.18 -6.64
CA LEU A 129 4.57 -7.20 -6.65
C LEU A 129 5.81 -7.75 -5.93
N LEU A 130 5.62 -8.33 -4.74
CA LEU A 130 6.71 -8.86 -3.93
C LEU A 130 7.40 -10.05 -4.63
N VAL A 131 6.62 -11.01 -5.14
CA VAL A 131 7.16 -12.15 -5.88
C VAL A 131 7.84 -11.72 -7.18
N ALA A 132 7.28 -10.76 -7.92
CA ALA A 132 7.91 -10.22 -9.12
C ALA A 132 9.28 -9.57 -8.80
N ARG A 133 9.39 -8.86 -7.69
CA ARG A 133 10.66 -8.29 -7.19
C ARG A 133 11.66 -9.37 -6.85
N GLU A 134 11.30 -10.31 -5.98
CA GLU A 134 12.21 -11.31 -5.44
C GLU A 134 12.67 -12.31 -6.50
N ARG A 135 11.81 -12.65 -7.45
CA ARG A 135 12.16 -13.48 -8.60
C ARG A 135 12.86 -12.71 -9.73
N ARG A 136 13.12 -11.41 -9.53
CA ARG A 136 13.76 -10.53 -10.52
C ARG A 136 12.98 -10.43 -11.84
N LEU A 137 11.66 -10.67 -11.83
CA LEU A 137 10.84 -10.60 -13.04
C LEU A 137 10.80 -9.18 -13.62
N PHE A 138 10.84 -8.15 -12.77
CA PHE A 138 10.95 -6.78 -13.25
C PHE A 138 12.23 -6.57 -14.05
N ALA A 139 13.36 -7.07 -13.55
CA ALA A 139 14.65 -6.95 -14.23
C ALA A 139 14.70 -7.73 -15.54
N SER A 140 14.09 -8.94 -15.61
CA SER A 140 13.98 -9.72 -16.86
C SER A 140 13.15 -8.99 -17.92
N HIS A 141 12.20 -8.15 -17.50
CA HIS A 141 11.43 -7.27 -18.37
C HIS A 141 12.08 -5.88 -18.59
N GLY A 142 13.36 -5.71 -18.23
CA GLY A 142 14.10 -4.45 -18.42
C GLY A 142 13.61 -3.28 -17.55
N LEU A 143 13.13 -3.57 -16.33
CA LEU A 143 12.62 -2.59 -15.38
C LEU A 143 13.44 -2.61 -14.07
N ALA A 144 13.70 -1.42 -13.52
CA ALA A 144 14.22 -1.24 -12.15
C ALA A 144 13.07 -0.72 -11.27
N VAL A 145 12.35 -1.64 -10.64
CA VAL A 145 11.18 -1.30 -9.80
C VAL A 145 11.58 -1.10 -8.37
N THR A 146 11.22 0.05 -7.79
CA THR A 146 11.31 0.34 -6.35
C THR A 146 9.91 0.32 -5.76
N LEU A 147 9.70 -0.49 -4.72
CA LEU A 147 8.47 -0.52 -3.93
C LEU A 147 8.66 0.33 -2.66
N ALA A 148 7.75 1.26 -2.42
CA ALA A 148 7.78 2.12 -1.24
C ALA A 148 6.49 1.96 -0.41
N THR A 149 6.63 1.99 0.90
CA THR A 149 5.50 1.97 1.85
C THR A 149 5.13 3.42 2.21
N PRO A 150 3.84 3.79 2.19
CA PRO A 150 3.43 5.13 2.56
C PRO A 150 3.37 5.29 4.09
N ALA A 151 3.60 6.51 4.56
CA ALA A 151 3.38 6.88 5.97
C ALA A 151 1.87 7.00 6.31
N ASP A 152 1.04 7.25 5.30
CA ASP A 152 -0.42 7.44 5.42
C ASP A 152 -1.08 6.83 4.18
N PRO A 153 -2.20 6.06 4.32
CA PRO A 153 -2.85 5.38 3.20
C PRO A 153 -3.46 6.33 2.16
N ASP A 154 -3.69 7.60 2.49
CA ASP A 154 -4.21 8.62 1.57
C ASP A 154 -3.11 9.35 0.77
N VAL A 155 -1.83 9.06 1.02
CA VAL A 155 -0.69 9.71 0.36
C VAL A 155 -0.43 9.20 -1.06
N PRO A 156 -0.52 7.89 -1.38
CA PRO A 156 -0.09 7.37 -2.67
C PRO A 156 -0.80 8.01 -3.86
N SER A 157 -2.13 8.16 -3.81
CA SER A 157 -2.92 8.77 -4.88
C SER A 157 -2.57 10.24 -5.12
N LYS A 158 -2.27 10.98 -4.05
CA LYS A 158 -1.86 12.39 -4.12
C LYS A 158 -0.47 12.55 -4.75
N LEU A 159 0.49 11.71 -4.35
CA LEU A 159 1.83 11.72 -4.93
C LEU A 159 1.82 11.30 -6.41
N LEU A 160 0.98 10.32 -6.77
CA LEU A 160 0.80 9.91 -8.15
C LEU A 160 0.20 11.04 -9.00
N ALA A 161 -0.86 11.69 -8.52
CA ALA A 161 -1.47 12.83 -9.22
C ALA A 161 -0.47 13.98 -9.41
N ALA A 162 0.41 14.21 -8.43
CA ALA A 162 1.49 15.20 -8.50
C ALA A 162 2.73 14.73 -9.28
N SER A 163 2.71 13.53 -9.90
CA SER A 163 3.83 12.93 -10.64
C SER A 163 5.13 12.78 -9.84
N ARG A 164 5.01 12.60 -8.51
CA ARG A 164 6.15 12.37 -7.62
C ARG A 164 6.53 10.88 -7.55
N ILE A 165 5.64 10.00 -7.95
CA ILE A 165 5.82 8.56 -8.14
C ILE A 165 5.24 8.18 -9.51
N ASP A 166 5.61 7.00 -10.01
CA ASP A 166 5.23 6.57 -11.35
C ASP A 166 3.92 5.76 -11.32
N LEU A 167 3.71 4.98 -10.25
CA LEU A 167 2.51 4.16 -10.04
C LEU A 167 2.14 4.12 -8.56
N ALA A 168 0.86 3.90 -8.27
CA ALA A 168 0.36 3.70 -6.91
C ALA A 168 -0.54 2.47 -6.83
N VAL A 169 -0.41 1.72 -5.77
CA VAL A 169 -1.39 0.70 -5.38
C VAL A 169 -2.56 1.38 -4.68
N ALA A 170 -3.77 1.00 -5.04
CA ALA A 170 -4.98 1.58 -4.48
C ALA A 170 -6.16 0.59 -4.58
N ARG A 171 -7.32 0.97 -4.06
CA ARG A 171 -8.58 0.24 -4.22
C ARG A 171 -9.45 0.90 -5.30
N GLN A 172 -10.32 0.10 -5.94
CA GLN A 172 -11.21 0.63 -6.97
C GLN A 172 -12.13 1.76 -6.44
N PRO A 173 -12.74 1.71 -5.24
CA PRO A 173 -13.53 2.80 -4.71
C PRO A 173 -12.78 4.14 -4.62
N LEU A 174 -11.50 4.11 -4.19
CA LEU A 174 -10.66 5.31 -4.16
C LEU A 174 -10.47 5.90 -5.56
N LEU A 175 -10.24 5.07 -6.57
CA LEU A 175 -10.09 5.54 -7.95
C LEU A 175 -11.30 6.34 -8.41
N HIS A 176 -12.53 5.78 -8.23
CA HIS A 176 -13.75 6.47 -8.63
C HIS A 176 -13.92 7.82 -7.93
N LEU A 177 -13.73 7.83 -6.60
CA LEU A 177 -13.79 9.04 -5.80
C LEU A 177 -12.78 10.12 -6.23
N GLN A 178 -11.54 9.72 -6.50
CA GLN A 178 -10.48 10.65 -6.88
C GLN A 178 -10.66 11.18 -8.31
N VAL A 179 -11.15 10.36 -9.23
CA VAL A 179 -11.46 10.78 -10.60
C VAL A 179 -12.62 11.78 -10.61
N ASP A 180 -13.67 11.56 -9.81
CA ASP A 180 -14.78 12.50 -9.62
C ASP A 180 -14.31 13.84 -9.04
N ARG A 181 -13.28 13.82 -8.19
CA ARG A 181 -12.59 15.01 -7.66
C ARG A 181 -11.60 15.66 -8.64
N GLY A 182 -11.55 15.20 -9.87
CA GLY A 182 -10.74 15.77 -10.94
C GLY A 182 -9.28 15.28 -10.99
N LEU A 183 -8.85 14.31 -10.17
CA LEU A 183 -7.49 13.80 -10.23
C LEU A 183 -7.25 13.00 -11.53
N PRO A 184 -6.07 13.16 -12.18
CA PRO A 184 -5.75 12.49 -13.43
C PRO A 184 -5.31 11.03 -13.22
N LEU A 185 -6.10 10.24 -12.50
CA LEU A 185 -5.80 8.85 -12.22
C LEU A 185 -6.49 7.89 -13.18
N VAL A 186 -5.83 6.77 -13.46
CA VAL A 186 -6.37 5.70 -14.29
C VAL A 186 -5.82 4.35 -13.83
N ARG A 187 -6.70 3.33 -13.78
CA ARG A 187 -6.28 1.94 -13.51
C ARG A 187 -5.55 1.37 -14.72
N VAL A 188 -4.39 0.74 -14.47
CA VAL A 188 -3.60 0.04 -15.49
C VAL A 188 -3.48 -1.47 -15.24
N ALA A 189 -3.71 -1.93 -14.01
CA ALA A 189 -3.74 -3.35 -13.68
C ALA A 189 -4.64 -3.64 -12.48
N THR A 190 -5.19 -4.85 -12.39
CA THR A 190 -5.82 -5.40 -11.18
C THR A 190 -4.87 -6.38 -10.52
N LEU A 191 -4.60 -6.20 -9.24
CA LEU A 191 -3.76 -7.09 -8.42
C LEU A 191 -4.62 -8.11 -7.68
N VAL A 192 -5.75 -7.66 -7.11
CA VAL A 192 -6.73 -8.51 -6.40
C VAL A 192 -8.12 -8.23 -6.95
N ALA A 193 -8.75 -9.26 -7.51
CA ALA A 193 -9.98 -9.13 -8.31
C ALA A 193 -11.30 -9.11 -7.49
N MET A 194 -11.20 -9.09 -6.15
CA MET A 194 -12.36 -9.06 -5.24
C MET A 194 -12.10 -8.13 -4.05
N PRO A 195 -13.14 -7.51 -3.44
CA PRO A 195 -12.97 -6.67 -2.28
C PRO A 195 -12.35 -7.45 -1.11
N LEU A 196 -11.38 -6.83 -0.44
CA LEU A 196 -10.79 -7.33 0.80
C LEU A 196 -11.22 -6.53 2.03
N SER A 197 -11.77 -5.35 1.82
CA SER A 197 -12.29 -4.47 2.89
C SER A 197 -13.59 -5.02 3.48
N ALA A 198 -13.78 -4.74 4.77
CA ALA A 198 -15.00 -5.05 5.50
C ALA A 198 -15.29 -3.98 6.55
N LEU A 199 -16.50 -3.99 7.07
CA LEU A 199 -16.83 -3.41 8.36
C LEU A 199 -16.57 -4.49 9.42
N VAL A 200 -15.63 -4.23 10.32
CA VAL A 200 -15.28 -5.13 11.44
C VAL A 200 -15.77 -4.47 12.73
N VAL A 201 -16.59 -5.19 13.47
CA VAL A 201 -17.17 -4.71 14.72
C VAL A 201 -16.84 -5.65 15.88
N ARG A 202 -16.94 -5.19 17.10
CA ARG A 202 -16.82 -6.05 18.27
C ARG A 202 -17.97 -7.07 18.29
N GLU A 203 -17.68 -8.33 18.66
CA GLU A 203 -18.72 -9.37 18.72
C GLU A 203 -19.71 -9.14 19.84
N ASP A 204 -19.24 -8.56 20.96
CA ASP A 204 -20.07 -8.18 22.13
C ASP A 204 -20.81 -6.84 21.94
N GLY A 205 -20.62 -6.18 20.78
CA GLY A 205 -21.28 -4.91 20.43
C GLY A 205 -22.67 -5.10 19.83
N SER A 206 -23.36 -3.97 19.64
CA SER A 206 -24.74 -3.93 19.14
C SER A 206 -24.86 -3.97 17.61
N ILE A 207 -23.76 -3.85 16.86
CA ILE A 207 -23.78 -3.71 15.40
C ILE A 207 -23.77 -5.08 14.73
N GLU A 208 -24.89 -5.47 14.15
CA GLU A 208 -25.06 -6.71 13.36
C GLU A 208 -25.44 -6.41 11.90
N THR A 209 -26.03 -5.23 11.68
CA THR A 209 -26.51 -4.76 10.37
C THR A 209 -26.17 -3.28 10.19
N PRO A 210 -26.17 -2.76 8.96
CA PRO A 210 -25.95 -1.34 8.72
C PRO A 210 -26.95 -0.42 9.43
N ALA A 211 -28.19 -0.88 9.68
CA ALA A 211 -29.20 -0.07 10.39
C ALA A 211 -28.82 0.24 11.83
N GLN A 212 -27.93 -0.55 12.44
CA GLN A 212 -27.46 -0.36 13.82
C GLN A 212 -26.21 0.53 13.90
N LEU A 213 -25.79 1.13 12.79
CA LEU A 213 -24.70 2.13 12.80
C LEU A 213 -25.14 3.46 13.42
N ALA A 214 -26.44 3.76 13.49
CA ALA A 214 -26.93 4.99 14.11
C ALA A 214 -26.54 5.05 15.59
N GLY A 215 -25.93 6.17 16.00
CA GLY A 215 -25.44 6.40 17.37
C GLY A 215 -24.07 5.75 17.66
N SER A 216 -23.45 5.07 16.67
CA SER A 216 -22.14 4.44 16.85
C SER A 216 -20.98 5.35 16.44
N ARG A 217 -19.79 5.00 16.94
CA ARG A 217 -18.51 5.57 16.53
C ARG A 217 -17.76 4.59 15.65
N ILE A 218 -17.51 4.97 14.39
CA ILE A 218 -16.87 4.13 13.38
C ILE A 218 -15.52 4.70 13.00
N GLY A 219 -14.46 3.92 13.21
CA GLY A 219 -13.12 4.23 12.74
C GLY A 219 -12.97 3.90 11.25
N HIS A 220 -12.20 4.68 10.51
CA HIS A 220 -11.92 4.41 9.10
C HIS A 220 -10.42 4.41 8.80
N ALA A 221 -10.01 3.55 7.83
CA ALA A 221 -8.61 3.43 7.43
C ALA A 221 -8.16 4.64 6.59
N ASP A 222 -9.01 5.10 5.70
CA ASP A 222 -8.70 6.02 4.61
C ASP A 222 -9.97 6.70 4.09
N ILE A 223 -9.76 7.59 3.11
CA ILE A 223 -10.83 8.45 2.60
C ILE A 223 -11.93 7.68 1.87
N ASP A 224 -11.60 6.64 1.10
CA ASP A 224 -12.63 5.86 0.40
C ASP A 224 -13.40 4.94 1.36
N SER A 225 -12.79 4.49 2.45
CA SER A 225 -13.51 3.77 3.51
C SER A 225 -14.59 4.65 4.15
N ARG A 226 -14.31 5.94 4.36
CA ARG A 226 -15.28 6.91 4.90
C ARG A 226 -16.27 7.39 3.84
N ASP A 227 -15.76 7.96 2.74
CA ASP A 227 -16.55 8.74 1.79
C ASP A 227 -17.28 7.86 0.75
N VAL A 228 -16.86 6.60 0.60
CA VAL A 228 -17.52 5.64 -0.28
C VAL A 228 -18.16 4.51 0.52
N LEU A 229 -17.38 3.70 1.23
CA LEU A 229 -17.91 2.48 1.83
C LEU A 229 -18.87 2.78 2.98
N LEU A 230 -18.46 3.58 3.98
CA LEU A 230 -19.33 3.92 5.11
C LEU A 230 -20.52 4.79 4.65
N ALA A 231 -20.28 5.76 3.77
CA ALA A 231 -21.33 6.60 3.23
C ALA A 231 -22.38 5.78 2.46
N ALA A 232 -21.96 4.78 1.69
CA ALA A 232 -22.87 3.85 1.01
C ALA A 232 -23.73 3.05 2.01
N LEU A 233 -23.12 2.50 3.07
CA LEU A 233 -23.84 1.76 4.11
C LEU A 233 -24.87 2.64 4.85
N LYS A 234 -24.48 3.88 5.21
CA LYS A 234 -25.39 4.83 5.86
C LYS A 234 -26.60 5.14 4.96
N ARG A 235 -26.34 5.43 3.67
CA ARG A 235 -27.43 5.72 2.72
C ARG A 235 -28.35 4.53 2.49
N GLY A 236 -27.79 3.32 2.33
CA GLY A 236 -28.56 2.10 2.20
C GLY A 236 -29.46 1.81 3.41
N ALA A 237 -29.04 2.24 4.60
CA ALA A 237 -29.80 2.12 5.86
C ALA A 237 -30.63 3.37 6.21
N ALA A 238 -30.69 4.39 5.34
CA ALA A 238 -31.37 5.66 5.56
C ALA A 238 -30.88 6.42 6.83
N ILE A 239 -29.59 6.28 7.17
CA ILE A 239 -28.93 6.95 8.31
C ILE A 239 -28.35 8.29 7.83
N ARG A 240 -28.61 9.36 8.60
CA ARG A 240 -28.05 10.69 8.32
C ARG A 240 -26.57 10.76 8.70
N ASP A 241 -25.85 11.70 8.11
CA ASP A 241 -24.40 11.85 8.33
C ASP A 241 -24.04 12.20 9.77
N ASP A 242 -24.91 12.93 10.47
CA ASP A 242 -24.73 13.35 11.86
C ASP A 242 -25.09 12.27 12.90
N GLU A 243 -25.64 11.11 12.45
CA GLU A 243 -26.01 10.00 13.34
C GLU A 243 -24.85 8.99 13.57
N VAL A 244 -23.72 9.12 12.86
CA VAL A 244 -22.55 8.26 13.02
C VAL A 244 -21.32 9.12 13.22
N GLU A 245 -20.68 8.97 14.38
CA GLU A 245 -19.39 9.61 14.61
C GLU A 245 -18.30 8.87 13.82
N THR A 246 -17.36 9.60 13.22
CA THR A 246 -16.26 8.98 12.47
C THR A 246 -14.90 9.42 12.98
N GLU A 247 -13.94 8.47 13.06
CA GLU A 247 -12.57 8.73 13.49
C GLU A 247 -11.58 8.23 12.44
N ALA A 248 -10.64 9.09 12.00
CA ALA A 248 -9.57 8.70 11.09
C ALA A 248 -8.47 7.97 11.89
N LEU A 249 -8.29 6.69 11.61
CA LEU A 249 -7.38 5.82 12.35
C LEU A 249 -6.19 5.35 11.54
N HIS A 250 -6.29 5.45 10.20
CA HIS A 250 -5.26 5.00 9.26
C HIS A 250 -4.86 3.54 9.54
N PHE A 251 -3.63 3.32 9.99
CA PHE A 251 -3.12 1.97 10.28
C PHE A 251 -3.43 1.45 11.70
N ARG A 252 -4.09 2.25 12.56
CA ARG A 252 -4.38 1.93 13.96
C ARG A 252 -5.81 1.43 14.23
N LEU A 253 -6.41 0.77 13.23
CA LEU A 253 -7.78 0.26 13.35
C LEU A 253 -7.95 -0.74 14.50
N GLY A 254 -6.99 -1.67 14.63
CA GLY A 254 -7.01 -2.70 15.67
C GLY A 254 -6.89 -2.11 17.08
N ASP A 255 -5.98 -1.17 17.26
CA ASP A 255 -5.78 -0.50 18.56
C ASP A 255 -7.06 0.18 19.04
N ALA A 256 -7.73 0.92 18.14
CA ALA A 256 -8.94 1.65 18.50
C ALA A 256 -10.11 0.73 18.87
N LEU A 257 -10.26 -0.43 18.19
CA LEU A 257 -11.25 -1.45 18.54
C LEU A 257 -10.93 -2.09 19.89
N ARG A 258 -9.68 -2.45 20.13
CA ARG A 258 -9.23 -3.07 21.38
C ARG A 258 -9.41 -2.15 22.58
N GLU A 259 -9.10 -0.86 22.41
CA GLU A 259 -9.26 0.17 23.43
C GLU A 259 -10.72 0.59 23.65
N GLY A 260 -11.65 0.13 22.82
CA GLY A 260 -13.06 0.53 22.89
C GLY A 260 -13.31 1.99 22.52
N ARG A 261 -12.38 2.62 21.78
CA ARG A 261 -12.55 4.00 21.29
C ARG A 261 -13.59 4.10 20.19
N VAL A 262 -13.77 3.01 19.44
CA VAL A 262 -14.74 2.88 18.37
C VAL A 262 -15.52 1.57 18.51
N ASP A 263 -16.76 1.56 18.04
CA ASP A 263 -17.66 0.39 18.06
C ASP A 263 -17.41 -0.54 16.88
N GLY A 264 -16.84 0.02 15.80
CA GLY A 264 -16.47 -0.70 14.59
C GLY A 264 -15.45 0.04 13.76
N VAL A 265 -14.83 -0.66 12.81
CA VAL A 265 -13.87 -0.06 11.85
C VAL A 265 -14.19 -0.49 10.43
N ILE A 266 -14.10 0.44 9.48
CA ILE A 266 -14.32 0.19 8.05
C ILE A 266 -13.02 0.40 7.25
N GLY A 267 -12.86 -0.36 6.16
CA GLY A 267 -11.62 -0.37 5.38
C GLY A 267 -10.59 -1.38 5.89
N ALA A 268 -10.88 -2.07 6.99
CA ALA A 268 -10.05 -3.14 7.51
C ALA A 268 -9.98 -4.33 6.53
N MET A 269 -8.79 -4.94 6.44
CA MET A 269 -8.62 -6.16 5.67
C MET A 269 -9.26 -7.34 6.43
N ARG A 270 -10.39 -7.83 5.90
CA ARG A 270 -11.28 -8.83 6.55
C ARG A 270 -10.64 -10.17 6.86
N HIS A 271 -9.51 -10.48 6.24
CA HIS A 271 -8.77 -11.73 6.45
C HIS A 271 -7.58 -11.58 7.39
N LEU A 272 -7.26 -10.36 7.80
CA LEU A 272 -6.09 -10.08 8.63
C LEU A 272 -6.49 -9.54 10.00
N LEU A 273 -7.19 -8.40 10.03
CA LEU A 273 -7.52 -7.72 11.29
C LEU A 273 -8.30 -8.57 12.29
N PRO A 274 -9.34 -9.34 11.90
CA PRO A 274 -10.08 -10.17 12.85
C PRO A 274 -9.20 -11.23 13.52
N ARG A 275 -8.27 -11.82 12.77
CA ARG A 275 -7.34 -12.81 13.31
C ARG A 275 -6.35 -12.16 14.27
N GLN A 276 -5.79 -11.00 13.92
CA GLN A 276 -4.89 -10.27 14.81
C GLN A 276 -5.57 -9.94 16.14
N LEU A 277 -6.82 -9.45 16.09
CA LEU A 277 -7.60 -9.13 17.30
C LEU A 277 -7.97 -10.39 18.10
N ALA A 278 -8.27 -11.51 17.45
CA ALA A 278 -8.53 -12.78 18.12
C ALA A 278 -7.29 -13.31 18.85
N ASP A 279 -6.09 -13.18 18.27
CA ASP A 279 -4.83 -13.54 18.91
C ASP A 279 -4.57 -12.66 20.16
N GLU A 280 -5.13 -11.45 20.21
CA GLU A 280 -5.10 -10.52 21.35
C GLU A 280 -6.31 -10.69 22.31
N GLY A 281 -7.17 -11.67 22.07
CA GLY A 281 -8.33 -12.00 22.91
C GLY A 281 -9.59 -11.17 22.63
N LEU A 282 -9.64 -10.40 21.54
CA LEU A 282 -10.82 -9.64 21.13
C LEU A 282 -11.58 -10.36 20.00
N ALA A 283 -12.76 -10.89 20.33
CA ALA A 283 -13.66 -11.47 19.34
C ALA A 283 -14.36 -10.37 18.49
N THR A 284 -14.39 -10.58 17.18
CA THR A 284 -14.97 -9.61 16.24
C THR A 284 -15.88 -10.28 15.23
N ARG A 285 -16.88 -9.52 14.75
CA ARG A 285 -17.76 -9.90 13.64
C ARG A 285 -17.34 -9.16 12.39
N VAL A 286 -17.27 -9.89 11.28
CA VAL A 286 -16.91 -9.34 9.96
C VAL A 286 -18.19 -9.19 9.12
N LEU A 287 -18.52 -7.96 8.76
CA LEU A 287 -19.63 -7.64 7.87
C LEU A 287 -19.05 -7.30 6.49
N ARG A 288 -19.27 -8.20 5.53
CA ARG A 288 -18.74 -8.06 4.17
C ARG A 288 -19.50 -7.00 3.40
N ILE A 289 -18.80 -6.03 2.85
CA ILE A 289 -19.43 -4.88 2.19
C ILE A 289 -20.28 -5.26 0.99
N GLU A 290 -19.91 -6.31 0.25
CA GLU A 290 -20.67 -6.81 -0.89
C GLU A 290 -21.99 -7.51 -0.48
N GLU A 291 -22.08 -8.05 0.73
CA GLU A 291 -23.30 -8.62 1.32
C GLU A 291 -24.22 -7.52 1.89
N LEU A 292 -23.67 -6.31 2.06
CA LEU A 292 -24.39 -5.14 2.56
C LEU A 292 -24.86 -4.19 1.44
N GLY A 293 -24.87 -4.67 0.18
CA GLY A 293 -25.44 -3.95 -0.95
C GLY A 293 -24.44 -3.10 -1.75
N ILE A 294 -23.14 -3.10 -1.40
CA ILE A 294 -22.12 -2.46 -2.22
C ILE A 294 -21.72 -3.41 -3.36
N PRO A 295 -21.80 -2.99 -4.64
CA PRO A 295 -21.50 -3.87 -5.75
C PRO A 295 -20.08 -4.42 -5.72
N LEU A 296 -19.91 -5.62 -6.29
CA LEU A 296 -18.60 -6.24 -6.43
C LEU A 296 -17.66 -5.35 -7.25
N HIS A 297 -16.46 -5.10 -6.69
CA HIS A 297 -15.42 -4.27 -7.28
C HIS A 297 -14.04 -4.89 -7.06
N ASP A 298 -13.02 -4.37 -7.75
CA ASP A 298 -11.64 -4.82 -7.56
C ASP A 298 -11.12 -4.39 -6.19
N GLY A 299 -10.50 -5.31 -5.48
CA GLY A 299 -9.98 -5.09 -4.13
C GLY A 299 -8.69 -4.30 -4.13
N LEU A 300 -7.82 -4.57 -5.11
CA LEU A 300 -6.53 -3.89 -5.23
C LEU A 300 -6.18 -3.70 -6.71
N VAL A 301 -5.86 -2.47 -7.06
CA VAL A 301 -5.52 -2.06 -8.43
C VAL A 301 -4.22 -1.26 -8.46
N LEU A 302 -3.58 -1.24 -9.61
CA LEU A 302 -2.43 -0.40 -9.89
C LEU A 302 -2.88 0.81 -10.71
N LEU A 303 -2.57 2.01 -10.21
CA LEU A 303 -2.93 3.29 -10.82
C LEU A 303 -1.71 3.94 -11.46
N ALA A 304 -1.94 4.64 -12.57
CA ALA A 304 -1.00 5.54 -13.23
C ALA A 304 -1.58 6.96 -13.30
N ASN A 305 -0.72 7.95 -13.52
CA ASN A 305 -1.16 9.29 -13.87
C ASN A 305 -1.51 9.32 -15.37
N ARG A 306 -2.76 9.67 -15.69
CA ARG A 306 -3.30 9.67 -17.03
C ARG A 306 -2.57 10.64 -17.96
N ASP A 307 -2.16 11.79 -17.43
CA ASP A 307 -1.50 12.84 -18.22
C ASP A 307 -0.08 12.43 -18.63
N HIS A 308 0.52 11.49 -17.91
CA HIS A 308 1.85 10.94 -18.18
C HIS A 308 1.82 9.51 -18.74
N LEU A 309 0.64 8.99 -19.08
CA LEU A 309 0.48 7.61 -19.50
C LEU A 309 1.19 7.30 -20.83
N ALA A 310 1.16 8.21 -21.80
CA ALA A 310 1.70 7.96 -23.13
C ALA A 310 3.21 7.63 -23.13
N PRO A 311 4.09 8.42 -22.48
CA PRO A 311 5.52 8.09 -22.40
C PRO A 311 5.83 6.86 -21.53
N GLN A 312 4.98 6.53 -20.55
CA GLN A 312 5.17 5.40 -19.65
C GLN A 312 4.54 4.09 -20.16
N ARG A 313 3.78 4.14 -21.25
CA ARG A 313 2.94 3.01 -21.70
C ARG A 313 3.73 1.71 -21.90
N ASP A 314 4.90 1.79 -22.52
CA ASP A 314 5.73 0.61 -22.76
C ASP A 314 6.27 0.01 -21.45
N ALA A 315 6.74 0.85 -20.52
CA ALA A 315 7.19 0.43 -19.21
C ALA A 315 6.05 -0.21 -18.40
N ILE A 316 4.85 0.39 -18.42
CA ILE A 316 3.66 -0.15 -17.77
C ILE A 316 3.27 -1.51 -18.36
N ARG A 317 3.31 -1.66 -19.68
CA ARG A 317 3.01 -2.94 -20.35
C ARG A 317 3.99 -4.03 -19.92
N ARG A 318 5.29 -3.75 -19.87
CA ARG A 318 6.32 -4.68 -19.40
C ARG A 318 6.16 -5.02 -17.92
N LEU A 319 5.78 -4.03 -17.09
CA LEU A 319 5.46 -4.25 -15.68
C LEU A 319 4.27 -5.21 -15.51
N VAL A 320 3.20 -4.99 -16.25
CA VAL A 320 2.00 -5.82 -16.18
C VAL A 320 2.29 -7.26 -16.65
N ALA A 321 3.12 -7.44 -17.67
CA ALA A 321 3.59 -8.76 -18.10
C ALA A 321 4.40 -9.47 -17.00
N ALA A 322 5.29 -8.76 -16.31
CA ALA A 322 6.02 -9.31 -15.16
C ALA A 322 5.09 -9.71 -13.99
N LEU A 323 4.02 -8.93 -13.75
CA LEU A 323 3.01 -9.26 -12.73
C LEU A 323 2.18 -10.50 -13.12
N GLU A 324 1.84 -10.64 -14.40
CA GLU A 324 1.13 -11.82 -14.92
C GLU A 324 1.99 -13.08 -14.74
N GLU A 325 3.28 -13.01 -15.08
CA GLU A 325 4.23 -14.11 -14.82
C GLU A 325 4.34 -14.43 -13.32
N ALA A 326 4.41 -13.41 -12.45
CA ALA A 326 4.45 -13.59 -11.02
C ALA A 326 3.20 -14.28 -10.48
N THR A 327 2.00 -13.86 -10.90
CA THR A 327 0.75 -14.45 -10.42
C THR A 327 0.54 -15.87 -10.94
N ALA A 328 0.95 -16.16 -12.18
CA ALA A 328 0.96 -17.52 -12.72
C ALA A 328 1.89 -18.43 -11.94
N TRP A 329 3.08 -17.94 -11.57
CA TRP A 329 4.00 -18.69 -10.74
C TRP A 329 3.46 -18.93 -9.32
N ILE A 330 2.88 -17.90 -8.67
CA ILE A 330 2.25 -18.01 -7.35
C ILE A 330 1.16 -19.08 -7.35
N ALA A 331 0.34 -19.15 -8.40
CA ALA A 331 -0.75 -20.13 -8.50
C ALA A 331 -0.22 -21.57 -8.51
N ASN A 332 0.96 -21.80 -9.10
CA ASN A 332 1.58 -23.13 -9.20
C ASN A 332 2.51 -23.45 -8.01
N HIS A 333 3.00 -22.44 -7.30
CA HIS A 333 4.01 -22.58 -6.23
C HIS A 333 3.63 -21.76 -4.98
N PRO A 334 2.45 -21.96 -4.39
CA PRO A 334 1.94 -21.06 -3.33
C PRO A 334 2.78 -21.09 -2.05
N GLU A 335 3.36 -22.25 -1.70
CA GLU A 335 4.19 -22.39 -0.50
C GLU A 335 5.57 -21.73 -0.68
N GLU A 336 6.15 -21.90 -1.86
CA GLU A 336 7.41 -21.24 -2.21
C GLU A 336 7.23 -19.73 -2.32
N ALA A 337 6.08 -19.28 -2.84
CA ALA A 337 5.74 -17.86 -2.92
C ALA A 337 5.61 -17.22 -1.51
N TRP A 338 4.95 -17.93 -0.59
CA TRP A 338 4.90 -17.50 0.79
C TRP A 338 6.28 -17.37 1.41
N SER A 339 7.09 -18.44 1.33
CA SER A 339 8.43 -18.47 1.89
C SER A 339 9.31 -17.35 1.33
N LEU A 340 9.22 -17.11 0.02
CA LEU A 340 9.96 -16.05 -0.67
C LEU A 340 9.59 -14.66 -0.13
N MET A 341 8.30 -14.39 0.04
CA MET A 341 7.81 -13.12 0.56
C MET A 341 8.15 -12.93 2.04
N ALA A 342 7.96 -13.95 2.87
CA ALA A 342 8.24 -13.88 4.30
C ALA A 342 9.74 -13.69 4.60
N ASN A 343 10.61 -14.32 3.80
CA ASN A 343 12.05 -14.10 3.92
C ASN A 343 12.48 -12.68 3.50
N ALA A 344 11.84 -12.12 2.48
CA ALA A 344 12.14 -10.78 1.99
C ALA A 344 11.56 -9.66 2.88
N GLU A 345 10.41 -9.93 3.49
CA GLU A 345 9.67 -9.01 4.35
C GLU A 345 9.38 -9.69 5.69
N PRO A 346 10.29 -9.64 6.68
CA PRO A 346 10.12 -10.36 7.96
C PRO A 346 8.82 -10.02 8.71
N GLY A 347 8.27 -8.81 8.52
CA GLY A 347 6.98 -8.43 9.09
C GLY A 347 5.78 -9.21 8.54
N LEU A 348 5.95 -9.98 7.46
CA LEU A 348 4.91 -10.87 6.94
C LEU A 348 4.84 -12.21 7.70
N ASP A 349 5.92 -12.64 8.32
CA ASP A 349 5.98 -13.98 8.95
C ASP A 349 5.23 -14.01 10.28
N THR A 350 3.93 -13.88 10.20
CA THR A 350 2.99 -13.97 11.33
C THR A 350 1.88 -14.99 11.03
N ALA A 351 1.32 -15.61 12.06
CA ALA A 351 0.20 -16.55 11.92
C ALA A 351 -1.00 -15.90 11.22
N ALA A 352 -1.31 -14.64 11.52
CA ALA A 352 -2.39 -13.89 10.91
C ALA A 352 -2.17 -13.65 9.40
N ASN A 353 -0.96 -13.27 9.00
CA ASN A 353 -0.63 -13.11 7.59
C ASN A 353 -0.62 -14.45 6.85
N ARG A 354 -0.17 -15.52 7.49
CA ARG A 354 -0.20 -16.87 6.89
C ARG A 354 -1.63 -17.33 6.61
N GLU A 355 -2.54 -17.14 7.55
CA GLU A 355 -3.96 -17.43 7.37
C GLU A 355 -4.58 -16.54 6.28
N ALA A 356 -4.26 -15.23 6.31
CA ALA A 356 -4.70 -14.30 5.28
C ALA A 356 -4.18 -14.70 3.88
N TRP A 357 -2.98 -15.26 3.77
CA TRP A 357 -2.42 -15.75 2.51
C TRP A 357 -3.29 -16.80 1.86
N GLU A 358 -3.75 -17.80 2.62
CA GLU A 358 -4.62 -18.86 2.11
C GLU A 358 -5.90 -18.33 1.46
N MET A 359 -6.45 -17.25 2.00
CA MET A 359 -7.65 -16.63 1.48
C MET A 359 -7.39 -15.62 0.34
N VAL A 360 -6.29 -14.89 0.41
CA VAL A 360 -5.96 -13.84 -0.57
C VAL A 360 -5.42 -14.43 -1.87
N ARG A 361 -4.58 -15.48 -1.82
CA ARG A 361 -3.94 -16.07 -3.01
C ARG A 361 -4.95 -16.50 -4.08
N SER A 362 -6.13 -17.00 -3.68
CA SER A 362 -7.18 -17.38 -4.61
C SER A 362 -7.92 -16.20 -5.26
N ARG A 363 -7.64 -14.97 -4.81
CA ARG A 363 -8.25 -13.72 -5.29
C ARG A 363 -7.27 -12.85 -6.07
N LEU A 364 -6.02 -13.28 -6.17
CA LEU A 364 -5.03 -12.61 -7.03
C LEU A 364 -5.49 -12.68 -8.48
N SER A 365 -5.30 -11.60 -9.21
CA SER A 365 -5.64 -11.54 -10.63
C SER A 365 -4.61 -12.32 -11.45
N LEU A 366 -5.01 -13.39 -12.10
CA LEU A 366 -4.15 -14.17 -13.01
C LEU A 366 -3.89 -13.44 -14.33
N SER A 367 -4.74 -12.47 -14.67
CA SER A 367 -4.59 -11.60 -15.85
C SER A 367 -4.69 -10.13 -15.42
N PRO A 368 -3.63 -9.55 -14.85
CA PRO A 368 -3.66 -8.20 -14.29
C PRO A 368 -4.08 -7.11 -15.29
N ALA A 369 -3.78 -7.28 -16.58
CA ALA A 369 -4.19 -6.36 -17.64
C ALA A 369 -5.71 -6.37 -17.88
N ALA A 370 -6.36 -7.53 -17.72
CA ALA A 370 -7.77 -7.70 -18.05
C ALA A 370 -8.66 -6.70 -17.32
N LEU A 371 -9.61 -6.14 -18.06
CA LEU A 371 -10.54 -5.12 -17.58
C LEU A 371 -11.98 -5.61 -17.70
N ASP A 372 -12.64 -5.85 -16.58
CA ASP A 372 -14.09 -6.06 -16.54
C ASP A 372 -14.82 -4.70 -16.62
N GLN A 373 -15.08 -4.27 -17.86
CA GLN A 373 -15.78 -3.01 -18.10
C GLN A 373 -17.19 -2.97 -17.47
N GLY A 374 -17.86 -4.13 -17.38
CA GLY A 374 -19.17 -4.23 -16.76
C GLY A 374 -19.12 -3.95 -15.27
N ARG A 375 -18.08 -4.45 -14.56
CA ARG A 375 -17.85 -4.21 -13.14
C ARG A 375 -17.63 -2.72 -12.87
N TYR A 376 -16.74 -2.08 -13.62
CA TYR A 376 -16.45 -0.64 -13.47
C TYR A 376 -17.67 0.22 -13.73
N ARG A 377 -18.45 -0.09 -14.78
CA ARG A 377 -19.66 0.65 -15.10
C ARG A 377 -20.73 0.50 -14.01
N ARG A 378 -21.03 -0.74 -13.55
CA ARG A 378 -22.01 -0.96 -12.49
C ARG A 378 -21.61 -0.28 -11.18
N PHE A 379 -20.34 -0.28 -10.85
CA PHE A 379 -19.85 0.39 -9.63
C PHE A 379 -19.97 1.91 -9.75
N GLU A 380 -19.61 2.49 -10.90
CA GLU A 380 -19.78 3.93 -11.17
C GLU A 380 -21.25 4.37 -11.13
N GLU A 381 -22.14 3.60 -11.78
CA GLU A 381 -23.59 3.82 -11.75
C GLU A 381 -24.12 3.81 -10.32
N TYR A 382 -23.73 2.80 -9.53
CA TYR A 382 -24.10 2.69 -8.13
C TYR A 382 -23.64 3.92 -7.31
N LEU A 383 -22.42 4.34 -7.46
CA LEU A 383 -21.89 5.49 -6.73
C LEU A 383 -22.65 6.79 -7.10
N PHE A 384 -22.95 6.96 -8.38
CA PHE A 384 -23.71 8.10 -8.86
C PHE A 384 -25.17 8.09 -8.34
N GLU A 385 -25.86 6.96 -8.42
CA GLU A 385 -27.23 6.80 -7.93
C GLU A 385 -27.30 6.98 -6.41
N ALA A 386 -26.29 6.52 -5.69
CA ALA A 386 -26.14 6.77 -4.26
C ALA A 386 -25.72 8.23 -3.96
N GLY A 387 -25.43 9.07 -4.97
CA GLY A 387 -24.97 10.46 -4.81
C GLY A 387 -23.62 10.55 -4.08
N LEU A 388 -22.75 9.56 -4.23
CA LEU A 388 -21.41 9.52 -3.66
C LEU A 388 -20.36 10.13 -4.58
N ILE A 389 -20.69 10.25 -5.87
CA ILE A 389 -19.95 10.97 -6.90
C ILE A 389 -20.91 11.95 -7.61
N GLN A 390 -20.36 13.01 -8.21
CA GLN A 390 -21.14 14.08 -8.82
C GLN A 390 -21.46 13.80 -10.29
N GLU A 391 -20.55 13.10 -11.00
CA GLU A 391 -20.68 12.83 -12.42
C GLU A 391 -20.42 11.35 -12.72
N ARG A 392 -21.05 10.82 -13.77
CA ARG A 392 -20.75 9.48 -14.29
C ARG A 392 -19.62 9.55 -15.31
N HIS A 393 -18.51 8.90 -15.01
CA HIS A 393 -17.38 8.83 -15.91
C HIS A 393 -17.45 7.58 -16.79
N PRO A 394 -17.10 7.67 -18.09
CA PRO A 394 -16.99 6.47 -18.92
C PRO A 394 -15.85 5.59 -18.43
N VAL A 395 -15.99 4.26 -18.58
CA VAL A 395 -14.96 3.31 -18.14
C VAL A 395 -13.57 3.65 -18.67
N SER A 396 -13.47 4.16 -19.90
CA SER A 396 -12.20 4.59 -20.49
C SER A 396 -11.54 5.76 -19.75
N ARG A 397 -12.28 6.51 -18.92
CA ARG A 397 -11.71 7.53 -18.03
C ARG A 397 -11.15 6.91 -16.76
N LEU A 398 -11.74 5.82 -16.29
CA LEU A 398 -11.39 5.14 -15.03
C LEU A 398 -10.30 4.09 -15.22
N ALA A 399 -10.35 3.31 -16.30
CA ALA A 399 -9.50 2.15 -16.47
C ALA A 399 -9.12 1.91 -17.93
N ILE A 400 -7.92 1.39 -18.13
CA ILE A 400 -7.42 0.98 -19.44
C ILE A 400 -6.78 -0.41 -19.35
N ASP A 401 -6.70 -1.07 -20.48
CA ASP A 401 -5.79 -2.18 -20.74
C ASP A 401 -4.52 -1.61 -21.40
N PRO A 402 -3.34 -1.65 -20.75
CA PRO A 402 -2.12 -1.09 -21.31
C PRO A 402 -1.63 -1.85 -22.57
N GLY A 403 -2.06 -3.10 -22.75
CA GLY A 403 -1.76 -3.94 -23.91
C GLY A 403 -2.63 -3.61 -25.14
N ALA A 404 -3.81 -3.02 -24.93
CA ALA A 404 -4.70 -2.67 -26.04
C ALA A 404 -4.12 -1.54 -26.88
N ALA A 405 -4.34 -1.60 -28.20
CA ALA A 405 -3.95 -0.51 -29.10
C ALA A 405 -4.61 0.81 -28.66
N PRO A 406 -3.92 1.96 -28.76
CA PRO A 406 -4.53 3.26 -28.53
C PRO A 406 -5.68 3.46 -29.52
N ARG A 407 -6.88 3.76 -28.98
CA ARG A 407 -8.05 4.14 -29.79
C ARG A 407 -8.02 5.61 -30.10
#